data_53609aad98ba8d9241d288f21f8296af
#
_entry.id   53609aad98ba8d9241d288f21f8296af
#
_cell.length_a   1.000
_cell.length_b   1.000
_cell.length_c   1.000
_cell.angle_alpha   90.00
_cell.angle_beta   90.00
_cell.angle_gamma   90.00
#
_symmetry.space_group_name_H-M   'P 1'
#
loop_
_entity.id
_entity.type
_entity.pdbx_description
1 polymer ?
#
loop_
_entity_poly.entity_id
_entity_poly.type
_entity_poly.pdbx_seq_one_letter_code
_entity_poly.pdbx_strand_id
1 'polypeptide(L)'
;MELATLDPQTLENGSFHISFHALGTQCEITYSTSSDKVATDFRNHALTWIDRFEKRYSRYLPDSLISLINRSAGISPVEINSEDYRLFNLCNTLHFLTNGLFDPTSLPLSNIWDFKAEIPSVPSDLKIKNALEKVGWKKVVIQENSVFLTQPGMGLDFGGFGKEYAVDRIIELAKSYGITNAMVNLGGDIRTIGSPQNSDSWRIGIEDPNLPGQARFCLLANNLAIATSGNYQRFFEVNGRRYGHLLDHRTGYPTAISYLSASVTANTCLEAGILSTCSLFGGKDSGLKMIENFFGAEGCIWTKTGLAWTKNFGDHISLK
;
A
#
# COMPACT_ATOMS: atom_id res chain seq x y z
N MET A 1 2.55 -13.27 -18.81
CA MET A 1 4.04 -13.32 -18.95
C MET A 1 4.55 -13.80 -17.62
N GLU A 2 5.35 -14.85 -17.58
CA GLU A 2 5.94 -15.29 -16.31
C GLU A 2 6.96 -14.25 -15.87
N LEU A 3 6.74 -13.60 -14.74
CA LEU A 3 7.65 -12.57 -14.20
C LEU A 3 9.08 -13.10 -14.02
N ALA A 4 9.23 -14.38 -13.70
CA ALA A 4 10.52 -15.03 -13.45
C ALA A 4 11.47 -15.09 -14.68
N THR A 5 11.00 -14.76 -15.89
CA THR A 5 11.83 -14.75 -17.12
C THR A 5 12.47 -13.39 -17.43
N LEU A 6 12.22 -12.36 -16.61
CA LEU A 6 12.77 -11.03 -16.82
C LEU A 6 14.24 -10.96 -16.39
N ASP A 7 15.13 -10.64 -17.31
CA ASP A 7 16.55 -10.44 -16.99
C ASP A 7 16.80 -9.06 -16.38
N PRO A 8 17.64 -8.97 -15.34
CA PRO A 8 18.00 -7.69 -14.76
C PRO A 8 18.91 -6.92 -15.71
N GLN A 9 18.71 -5.62 -15.77
CA GLN A 9 19.64 -4.72 -16.41
C GLN A 9 20.77 -4.40 -15.42
N THR A 10 22.03 -4.56 -15.85
CA THR A 10 23.16 -4.04 -15.09
C THR A 10 23.30 -2.55 -15.37
N LEU A 11 23.20 -1.73 -14.33
CA LEU A 11 23.37 -0.28 -14.43
C LEU A 11 24.88 0.06 -14.52
N GLU A 12 25.21 1.27 -15.01
CA GLU A 12 26.59 1.76 -15.12
C GLU A 12 27.37 1.73 -13.80
N ASN A 13 26.66 1.85 -12.67
CA ASN A 13 27.25 1.75 -11.33
C ASN A 13 27.43 0.32 -10.83
N GLY A 14 27.18 -0.71 -11.64
CA GLY A 14 27.29 -2.12 -11.27
C GLY A 14 26.12 -2.67 -10.43
N SER A 15 25.06 -1.90 -10.22
CA SER A 15 23.82 -2.39 -9.59
C SER A 15 22.96 -3.16 -10.59
N PHE A 16 22.16 -4.08 -10.10
CA PHE A 16 21.12 -4.76 -10.87
C PHE A 16 19.80 -4.02 -10.74
N HIS A 17 19.08 -3.85 -11.85
CA HIS A 17 17.77 -3.23 -11.90
C HIS A 17 16.77 -4.11 -12.65
N ILE A 18 15.57 -4.26 -12.09
CA ILE A 18 14.47 -5.00 -12.70
C ILE A 18 13.24 -4.10 -12.69
N SER A 19 12.59 -3.99 -13.85
CA SER A 19 11.34 -3.25 -14.02
C SER A 19 10.27 -4.18 -14.60
N PHE A 20 9.10 -4.25 -13.96
CA PHE A 20 8.03 -5.18 -14.34
C PHE A 20 6.67 -4.64 -13.90
N HIS A 21 5.58 -5.26 -14.39
CA HIS A 21 4.21 -4.95 -13.99
C HIS A 21 3.63 -6.09 -13.13
N ALA A 22 3.24 -5.77 -11.90
CA ALA A 22 2.57 -6.69 -10.97
C ALA A 22 1.70 -5.90 -9.97
N LEU A 23 0.81 -6.58 -9.27
CA LEU A 23 -0.07 -5.96 -8.25
C LEU A 23 -0.86 -4.76 -8.78
N GLY A 24 -1.12 -4.74 -10.10
CA GLY A 24 -1.84 -3.67 -10.79
C GLY A 24 -1.05 -2.37 -10.96
N THR A 25 0.28 -2.39 -10.86
CA THR A 25 1.14 -1.21 -10.96
C THR A 25 2.50 -1.51 -11.58
N GLN A 26 3.24 -0.46 -11.93
CA GLN A 26 4.66 -0.55 -12.30
C GLN A 26 5.49 -0.82 -11.04
N CYS A 27 6.41 -1.77 -11.13
CA CYS A 27 7.25 -2.26 -10.05
C CYS A 27 8.72 -2.20 -10.45
N GLU A 28 9.59 -1.87 -9.49
CA GLU A 28 11.02 -1.77 -9.70
C GLU A 28 11.79 -2.32 -8.50
N ILE A 29 12.86 -3.06 -8.77
CA ILE A 29 13.79 -3.53 -7.74
C ILE A 29 15.21 -3.18 -8.19
N THR A 30 15.92 -2.40 -7.40
CA THR A 30 17.33 -2.09 -7.61
C THR A 30 18.14 -2.63 -6.44
N TYR A 31 19.21 -3.36 -6.70
CA TYR A 31 20.05 -3.96 -5.66
C TYR A 31 21.49 -4.16 -6.11
N SER A 32 22.40 -4.34 -5.15
CA SER A 32 23.83 -4.57 -5.43
C SER A 32 24.33 -5.82 -4.73
N THR A 33 25.06 -6.63 -5.46
CA THR A 33 25.80 -7.80 -4.96
C THR A 33 27.00 -8.07 -5.87
N SER A 34 28.05 -8.64 -5.31
CA SER A 34 29.27 -9.02 -6.06
C SER A 34 29.15 -10.39 -6.75
N SER A 35 28.05 -11.11 -6.56
CA SER A 35 27.85 -12.46 -7.09
C SER A 35 26.68 -12.50 -8.07
N ASP A 36 26.93 -12.77 -9.34
CA ASP A 36 25.90 -12.96 -10.37
C ASP A 36 24.93 -14.09 -10.01
N LYS A 37 25.41 -15.13 -9.33
CA LYS A 37 24.57 -16.21 -8.84
C LYS A 37 23.58 -15.70 -7.80
N VAL A 38 24.02 -14.94 -6.81
CA VAL A 38 23.15 -14.33 -5.79
C VAL A 38 22.16 -13.38 -6.44
N ALA A 39 22.61 -12.58 -7.40
CA ALA A 39 21.75 -11.66 -8.14
C ALA A 39 20.62 -12.41 -8.85
N THR A 40 20.95 -13.48 -9.55
CA THR A 40 19.98 -14.31 -10.29
C THR A 40 19.02 -15.05 -9.36
N ASP A 41 19.54 -15.69 -8.30
CA ASP A 41 18.74 -16.46 -7.34
C ASP A 41 17.75 -15.54 -6.58
N PHE A 42 18.21 -14.40 -6.11
CA PHE A 42 17.38 -13.39 -5.46
C PHE A 42 16.27 -12.90 -6.39
N ARG A 43 16.61 -12.45 -7.61
CA ARG A 43 15.65 -12.02 -8.62
C ARG A 43 14.54 -13.05 -8.83
N ASN A 44 14.94 -14.29 -9.14
CA ASN A 44 13.98 -15.37 -9.44
C ASN A 44 13.04 -15.62 -8.25
N HIS A 45 13.59 -15.62 -7.04
CA HIS A 45 12.79 -15.82 -5.83
C HIS A 45 11.84 -14.65 -5.56
N ALA A 46 12.32 -13.41 -5.72
CA ALA A 46 11.52 -12.20 -5.53
C ALA A 46 10.34 -12.16 -6.51
N LEU A 47 10.59 -12.35 -7.80
CA LEU A 47 9.54 -12.33 -8.83
C LEU A 47 8.55 -13.50 -8.67
N THR A 48 9.03 -14.69 -8.32
CA THR A 48 8.17 -15.85 -8.03
C THR A 48 7.29 -15.58 -6.80
N TRP A 49 7.84 -14.97 -5.75
CA TRP A 49 7.07 -14.64 -4.56
C TRP A 49 5.97 -13.62 -4.85
N ILE A 50 6.27 -12.56 -5.62
CA ILE A 50 5.29 -11.54 -6.02
C ILE A 50 4.16 -12.16 -6.84
N ASP A 51 4.48 -13.00 -7.84
CA ASP A 51 3.49 -13.69 -8.67
C ASP A 51 2.56 -14.57 -7.83
N ARG A 52 3.13 -15.36 -6.90
CA ARG A 52 2.36 -16.20 -5.98
C ARG A 52 1.49 -15.37 -5.04
N PHE A 53 2.01 -14.26 -4.51
CA PHE A 53 1.27 -13.35 -3.64
C PHE A 53 0.08 -12.74 -4.39
N GLU A 54 0.28 -12.21 -5.59
CA GLU A 54 -0.80 -11.66 -6.40
C GLU A 54 -1.86 -12.72 -6.72
N LYS A 55 -1.47 -13.90 -7.18
CA LYS A 55 -2.37 -15.01 -7.49
C LYS A 55 -3.20 -15.44 -6.28
N ARG A 56 -2.63 -15.38 -5.06
CA ARG A 56 -3.30 -15.83 -3.85
C ARG A 56 -4.22 -14.76 -3.25
N TYR A 57 -3.85 -13.49 -3.29
CA TYR A 57 -4.55 -12.45 -2.52
C TYR A 57 -5.25 -11.38 -3.37
N SER A 58 -5.15 -11.42 -4.69
CA SER A 58 -5.85 -10.47 -5.55
C SER A 58 -7.35 -10.76 -5.60
N ARG A 59 -8.18 -9.80 -5.20
CA ARG A 59 -9.65 -9.90 -5.33
C ARG A 59 -10.14 -9.88 -6.77
N TYR A 60 -9.28 -9.53 -7.71
CA TYR A 60 -9.60 -9.48 -9.15
C TYR A 60 -9.44 -10.84 -9.84
N LEU A 61 -8.73 -11.78 -9.22
CA LEU A 61 -8.54 -13.13 -9.75
C LEU A 61 -9.59 -14.07 -9.16
N PRO A 62 -10.43 -14.72 -9.99
CA PRO A 62 -11.54 -15.55 -9.51
C PRO A 62 -11.11 -16.72 -8.65
N ASP A 63 -9.92 -17.28 -8.91
CA ASP A 63 -9.39 -18.46 -8.23
C ASP A 63 -8.51 -18.13 -7.03
N SER A 64 -8.38 -16.85 -6.67
CA SER A 64 -7.62 -16.43 -5.49
C SER A 64 -8.31 -16.81 -4.17
N LEU A 65 -7.50 -16.95 -3.11
CA LEU A 65 -8.02 -17.17 -1.75
C LEU A 65 -9.00 -16.07 -1.33
N ILE A 66 -8.67 -14.80 -1.58
CA ILE A 66 -9.54 -13.67 -1.23
C ILE A 66 -10.87 -13.74 -1.97
N SER A 67 -10.87 -14.10 -3.27
CA SER A 67 -12.10 -14.27 -4.03
C SER A 67 -12.93 -15.45 -3.53
N LEU A 68 -12.28 -16.54 -3.10
CA LEU A 68 -12.96 -17.68 -2.50
C LEU A 68 -13.61 -17.28 -1.16
N ILE A 69 -12.89 -16.60 -0.27
CA ILE A 69 -13.41 -16.10 1.02
C ILE A 69 -14.61 -15.18 0.77
N ASN A 70 -14.50 -14.26 -0.19
CA ASN A 70 -15.56 -13.31 -0.53
C ASN A 70 -16.84 -14.02 -1.04
N ARG A 71 -16.69 -15.06 -1.87
CA ARG A 71 -17.86 -15.85 -2.33
C ARG A 71 -18.47 -16.71 -1.23
N SER A 72 -17.71 -17.10 -0.23
CA SER A 72 -18.16 -17.92 0.91
C SER A 72 -18.74 -17.11 2.07
N ALA A 73 -18.83 -15.78 1.93
CA ALA A 73 -19.31 -14.87 2.98
C ALA A 73 -20.76 -15.22 3.40
N GLY A 74 -20.95 -15.45 4.71
CA GLY A 74 -22.23 -15.87 5.29
C GLY A 74 -22.64 -17.32 4.99
N ILE A 75 -21.79 -18.12 4.32
CA ILE A 75 -22.07 -19.50 3.94
C ILE A 75 -21.23 -20.47 4.76
N SER A 76 -19.90 -20.41 4.66
CA SER A 76 -18.99 -21.33 5.34
C SER A 76 -17.60 -20.74 5.53
N PRO A 77 -16.84 -21.20 6.55
CA PRO A 77 -15.42 -20.93 6.68
C PRO A 77 -14.64 -21.46 5.46
N VAL A 78 -13.55 -20.76 5.13
CA VAL A 78 -12.60 -21.15 4.10
C VAL A 78 -11.28 -21.56 4.74
N GLU A 79 -10.72 -22.68 4.33
CA GLU A 79 -9.42 -23.16 4.80
C GLU A 79 -8.29 -22.20 4.42
N ILE A 80 -7.38 -21.98 5.37
CA ILE A 80 -6.18 -21.17 5.21
C ILE A 80 -4.96 -21.93 5.75
N ASN A 81 -3.79 -21.57 5.23
CA ASN A 81 -2.53 -22.09 5.73
C ASN A 81 -1.90 -21.14 6.79
N SER A 82 -0.76 -21.52 7.34
CA SER A 82 -0.06 -20.75 8.38
C SER A 82 0.45 -19.38 7.89
N GLU A 83 0.74 -19.22 6.59
CA GLU A 83 1.13 -17.92 6.02
C GLU A 83 -0.08 -16.98 5.95
N ASP A 84 -1.21 -17.48 5.49
CA ASP A 84 -2.47 -16.73 5.47
C ASP A 84 -2.88 -16.32 6.89
N TYR A 85 -2.83 -17.26 7.84
CA TYR A 85 -3.15 -16.98 9.25
C TYR A 85 -2.32 -15.83 9.82
N ARG A 86 -1.01 -15.79 9.52
CA ARG A 86 -0.14 -14.67 9.91
C ARG A 86 -0.58 -13.35 9.27
N LEU A 87 -0.96 -13.38 7.99
CA LEU A 87 -1.41 -12.18 7.28
C LEU A 87 -2.75 -11.66 7.82
N PHE A 88 -3.70 -12.54 8.13
CA PHE A 88 -4.96 -12.15 8.76
C PHE A 88 -4.77 -11.62 10.18
N ASN A 89 -3.85 -12.20 10.98
CA ASN A 89 -3.51 -11.66 12.30
C ASN A 89 -2.79 -10.30 12.19
N LEU A 90 -2.01 -10.08 11.15
CA LEU A 90 -1.45 -8.76 10.86
C LEU A 90 -2.57 -7.74 10.61
N CYS A 91 -3.63 -8.10 9.86
CA CYS A 91 -4.81 -7.24 9.70
C CYS A 91 -5.50 -6.94 11.04
N ASN A 92 -5.60 -7.92 11.97
CA ASN A 92 -6.08 -7.69 13.34
C ASN A 92 -5.25 -6.61 14.05
N THR A 93 -3.93 -6.74 13.99
CA THR A 93 -3.00 -5.80 14.63
C THR A 93 -3.15 -4.40 14.06
N LEU A 94 -3.17 -4.27 12.73
CA LEU A 94 -3.32 -2.99 12.04
C LEU A 94 -4.68 -2.34 12.34
N HIS A 95 -5.76 -3.11 12.34
CA HIS A 95 -7.09 -2.62 12.71
C HIS A 95 -7.10 -2.08 14.15
N PHE A 96 -6.48 -2.79 15.08
CA PHE A 96 -6.37 -2.37 16.47
C PHE A 96 -5.52 -1.09 16.63
N LEU A 97 -4.31 -1.07 16.05
CA LEU A 97 -3.37 0.05 16.15
C LEU A 97 -3.91 1.35 15.53
N THR A 98 -4.75 1.23 14.51
CA THR A 98 -5.37 2.39 13.84
C THR A 98 -6.73 2.77 14.42
N ASN A 99 -7.15 2.19 15.55
CA ASN A 99 -8.49 2.37 16.13
C ASN A 99 -9.62 2.13 15.10
N GLY A 100 -9.43 1.12 14.24
CA GLY A 100 -10.38 0.75 13.22
C GLY A 100 -10.37 1.62 11.95
N LEU A 101 -9.41 2.54 11.78
CA LEU A 101 -9.25 3.30 10.53
C LEU A 101 -8.73 2.44 9.38
N PHE A 102 -8.00 1.39 9.66
CA PHE A 102 -7.70 0.33 8.72
C PHE A 102 -8.75 -0.76 8.83
N ASP A 103 -9.47 -1.02 7.74
CA ASP A 103 -10.45 -2.12 7.68
C ASP A 103 -10.45 -2.77 6.28
N PRO A 104 -9.87 -3.96 6.13
CA PRO A 104 -9.84 -4.65 4.84
C PRO A 104 -11.18 -5.23 4.40
N THR A 105 -12.26 -5.08 5.18
CA THR A 105 -13.62 -5.50 4.78
C THR A 105 -14.37 -4.46 3.96
N SER A 106 -13.70 -3.42 3.46
CA SER A 106 -14.29 -2.29 2.75
C SER A 106 -14.75 -2.60 1.31
N LEU A 107 -14.59 -3.82 0.81
CA LEU A 107 -14.99 -4.22 -0.53
C LEU A 107 -16.46 -3.90 -0.89
N PRO A 108 -17.46 -4.08 -0.01
CA PRO A 108 -18.84 -3.71 -0.31
C PRO A 108 -19.01 -2.23 -0.67
N LEU A 109 -18.22 -1.34 -0.05
CA LEU A 109 -18.18 0.08 -0.39
C LEU A 109 -17.50 0.31 -1.74
N SER A 110 -16.34 -0.30 -1.97
CA SER A 110 -15.60 -0.19 -3.23
C SER A 110 -16.43 -0.65 -4.44
N ASN A 111 -17.34 -1.61 -4.25
CA ASN A 111 -18.21 -2.12 -5.30
C ASN A 111 -19.33 -1.16 -5.70
N ILE A 112 -19.77 -0.27 -4.80
CA ILE A 112 -20.83 0.71 -5.10
C ILE A 112 -20.27 2.06 -5.57
N TRP A 113 -19.00 2.36 -5.25
CA TRP A 113 -18.27 3.55 -5.67
C TRP A 113 -17.44 3.29 -6.92
N ASP A 114 -18.00 2.80 -7.99
CA ASP A 114 -17.27 2.38 -9.19
C ASP A 114 -16.47 3.53 -9.84
N PHE A 115 -15.18 3.64 -9.44
CA PHE A 115 -14.23 4.64 -9.98
C PHE A 115 -13.77 4.35 -11.42
N LYS A 116 -14.19 3.23 -12.01
CA LYS A 116 -13.86 2.83 -13.38
C LYS A 116 -15.06 2.92 -14.32
N ALA A 117 -16.24 3.31 -13.83
CA ALA A 117 -17.44 3.45 -14.63
C ALA A 117 -17.24 4.50 -15.74
N GLU A 118 -17.72 4.21 -16.95
CA GLU A 118 -17.73 5.19 -18.05
C GLU A 118 -18.55 6.44 -17.70
N ILE A 119 -19.65 6.25 -16.97
CA ILE A 119 -20.51 7.33 -16.45
C ILE A 119 -20.50 7.25 -14.92
N PRO A 120 -19.63 7.99 -14.24
CA PRO A 120 -19.54 7.98 -12.80
C PRO A 120 -20.82 8.52 -12.15
N SER A 121 -21.22 7.90 -11.05
CA SER A 121 -22.37 8.35 -10.28
C SER A 121 -22.13 8.22 -8.78
N VAL A 122 -22.71 9.14 -8.00
CA VAL A 122 -22.70 9.05 -6.54
C VAL A 122 -23.75 8.02 -6.11
N PRO A 123 -23.39 6.98 -5.34
CA PRO A 123 -24.36 6.02 -4.83
C PRO A 123 -25.41 6.72 -3.95
N SER A 124 -26.66 6.24 -3.96
CA SER A 124 -27.68 6.75 -3.05
C SER A 124 -27.34 6.42 -1.59
N ASP A 125 -27.83 7.25 -0.65
CA ASP A 125 -27.61 7.04 0.79
C ASP A 125 -28.04 5.65 1.26
N LEU A 126 -29.14 5.12 0.69
CA LEU A 126 -29.60 3.77 0.98
C LEU A 126 -28.60 2.70 0.52
N LYS A 127 -27.98 2.84 -0.66
CA LYS A 127 -26.92 1.92 -1.12
C LYS A 127 -25.70 1.99 -0.23
N ILE A 128 -25.30 3.20 0.18
CA ILE A 128 -24.16 3.41 1.09
C ILE A 128 -24.45 2.77 2.45
N LYS A 129 -25.61 3.01 3.02
CA LYS A 129 -26.02 2.40 4.29
C LYS A 129 -26.01 0.86 4.22
N ASN A 130 -26.60 0.28 3.18
CA ASN A 130 -26.63 -1.18 2.99
C ASN A 130 -25.22 -1.78 2.79
N ALA A 131 -24.30 -1.04 2.19
CA ALA A 131 -22.90 -1.48 2.05
C ALA A 131 -22.16 -1.39 3.38
N LEU A 132 -22.36 -0.31 4.16
CA LEU A 132 -21.76 -0.13 5.49
C LEU A 132 -22.16 -1.24 6.47
N GLU A 133 -23.40 -1.74 6.40
CA GLU A 133 -23.85 -2.86 7.25
C GLU A 133 -23.03 -4.13 7.02
N LYS A 134 -22.37 -4.27 5.87
CA LYS A 134 -21.52 -5.40 5.48
C LYS A 134 -20.03 -5.17 5.75
N VAL A 135 -19.64 -3.98 6.21
CA VAL A 135 -18.27 -3.63 6.57
C VAL A 135 -18.09 -3.83 8.07
N GLY A 136 -16.90 -4.22 8.48
CA GLY A 136 -16.50 -4.33 9.88
C GLY A 136 -15.62 -5.54 10.14
N TRP A 137 -14.34 -5.29 10.41
CA TRP A 137 -13.35 -6.32 10.69
C TRP A 137 -13.73 -7.22 11.89
N LYS A 138 -14.45 -6.68 12.88
CA LYS A 138 -14.95 -7.46 14.04
C LYS A 138 -15.93 -8.57 13.67
N LYS A 139 -16.45 -8.58 12.44
CA LYS A 139 -17.35 -9.63 11.91
C LYS A 139 -16.57 -10.74 11.19
N VAL A 140 -15.24 -10.66 11.16
CA VAL A 140 -14.36 -11.68 10.60
C VAL A 140 -13.93 -12.63 11.69
N VAL A 141 -14.21 -13.91 11.55
CA VAL A 141 -13.74 -14.96 12.45
C VAL A 141 -12.49 -15.58 11.86
N ILE A 142 -11.39 -15.49 12.58
CA ILE A 142 -10.09 -16.03 12.18
C ILE A 142 -9.71 -17.13 13.16
N GLN A 143 -9.47 -18.33 12.63
CA GLN A 143 -8.92 -19.48 13.33
C GLN A 143 -7.60 -19.88 12.67
N GLU A 144 -6.82 -20.71 13.34
CA GLU A 144 -5.49 -21.11 12.85
C GLU A 144 -5.51 -21.69 11.44
N ASN A 145 -6.58 -22.37 11.05
CA ASN A 145 -6.74 -23.05 9.78
C ASN A 145 -7.94 -22.57 8.95
N SER A 146 -8.66 -21.53 9.39
CA SER A 146 -9.82 -21.04 8.64
C SER A 146 -10.13 -19.56 8.88
N VAL A 147 -10.76 -18.94 7.88
CA VAL A 147 -11.33 -17.60 7.94
C VAL A 147 -12.79 -17.63 7.52
N PHE A 148 -13.64 -16.90 8.22
CA PHE A 148 -15.06 -16.80 7.92
C PHE A 148 -15.57 -15.36 8.01
N LEU A 149 -16.17 -14.89 6.91
CA LEU A 149 -16.96 -13.66 6.88
C LEU A 149 -18.38 -13.99 7.31
N THR A 150 -18.79 -13.54 8.49
CA THR A 150 -20.02 -14.02 9.15
C THR A 150 -21.33 -13.60 8.49
N GLN A 151 -21.31 -12.62 7.59
CA GLN A 151 -22.53 -12.10 6.96
C GLN A 151 -22.48 -12.19 5.43
N PRO A 152 -23.57 -12.55 4.76
CA PRO A 152 -23.66 -12.51 3.30
C PRO A 152 -23.37 -11.11 2.74
N GLY A 153 -22.56 -11.08 1.69
CA GLY A 153 -22.19 -9.83 1.00
C GLY A 153 -21.09 -9.02 1.69
N MET A 154 -20.50 -9.50 2.78
CA MET A 154 -19.18 -9.03 3.22
C MET A 154 -18.13 -9.32 2.16
N GLY A 155 -17.01 -8.62 2.21
CA GLY A 155 -15.91 -8.89 1.29
C GLY A 155 -14.62 -8.22 1.71
N LEU A 156 -13.52 -8.89 1.44
CA LEU A 156 -12.15 -8.45 1.71
C LEU A 156 -11.52 -7.82 0.48
N ASP A 157 -10.75 -6.77 0.72
CA ASP A 157 -9.85 -6.15 -0.26
C ASP A 157 -8.50 -5.84 0.39
N PHE A 158 -7.44 -6.46 -0.09
CA PHE A 158 -6.07 -6.26 0.40
C PHE A 158 -5.33 -5.16 -0.38
N GLY A 159 -6.00 -4.47 -1.30
CA GLY A 159 -5.41 -3.37 -2.09
C GLY A 159 -4.91 -2.19 -1.27
N GLY A 160 -5.37 -2.02 -0.03
CA GLY A 160 -4.98 -0.93 0.85
C GLY A 160 -3.68 -1.19 1.65
N PHE A 161 -3.05 -2.37 1.53
CA PHE A 161 -1.80 -2.69 2.24
C PHE A 161 -0.95 -3.78 1.57
N GLY A 162 -1.49 -4.46 0.57
CA GLY A 162 -0.84 -5.63 -0.03
C GLY A 162 0.47 -5.30 -0.74
N LYS A 163 0.57 -4.12 -1.38
CA LYS A 163 1.80 -3.67 -2.04
C LYS A 163 2.89 -3.35 -1.00
N GLU A 164 2.53 -2.63 0.03
CA GLU A 164 3.43 -2.24 1.11
C GLU A 164 3.96 -3.47 1.86
N TYR A 165 3.09 -4.44 2.12
CA TYR A 165 3.51 -5.74 2.67
C TYR A 165 4.47 -6.47 1.71
N ALA A 166 4.21 -6.46 0.40
CA ALA A 166 5.08 -7.08 -0.59
C ALA A 166 6.45 -6.40 -0.64
N VAL A 167 6.52 -5.06 -0.59
CA VAL A 167 7.77 -4.30 -0.51
C VAL A 167 8.62 -4.79 0.67
N ASP A 168 8.02 -4.88 1.86
CA ASP A 168 8.73 -5.33 3.06
C ASP A 168 9.23 -6.77 2.93
N ARG A 169 8.41 -7.66 2.37
CA ARG A 169 8.79 -9.07 2.16
C ARG A 169 9.96 -9.21 1.19
N ILE A 170 10.01 -8.42 0.11
CA ILE A 170 11.12 -8.45 -0.85
C ILE A 170 12.41 -7.89 -0.23
N ILE A 171 12.33 -6.85 0.59
CA ILE A 171 13.49 -6.34 1.35
C ILE A 171 14.00 -7.40 2.34
N GLU A 172 13.13 -8.08 3.08
CA GLU A 172 13.56 -9.14 3.99
C GLU A 172 14.17 -10.34 3.21
N LEU A 173 13.63 -10.63 2.04
CA LEU A 173 14.22 -11.62 1.14
C LEU A 173 15.63 -11.18 0.70
N ALA A 174 15.82 -9.93 0.26
CA ALA A 174 17.15 -9.40 -0.11
C ALA A 174 18.18 -9.58 1.02
N LYS A 175 17.80 -9.24 2.26
CA LYS A 175 18.66 -9.45 3.45
C LYS A 175 19.03 -10.92 3.64
N SER A 176 18.10 -11.85 3.41
CA SER A 176 18.36 -13.30 3.54
C SER A 176 19.35 -13.83 2.51
N TYR A 177 19.52 -13.13 1.38
CA TYR A 177 20.55 -13.37 0.36
C TYR A 177 21.85 -12.62 0.62
N GLY A 178 21.99 -11.93 1.77
CA GLY A 178 23.17 -11.12 2.11
C GLY A 178 23.27 -9.81 1.31
N ILE A 179 22.19 -9.39 0.64
CA ILE A 179 22.12 -8.11 -0.06
C ILE A 179 21.91 -6.99 0.97
N THR A 180 22.87 -6.08 1.06
CA THR A 180 22.88 -4.98 2.02
C THR A 180 22.46 -3.64 1.43
N ASN A 181 22.39 -3.54 0.10
CA ASN A 181 22.02 -2.33 -0.62
C ASN A 181 20.93 -2.66 -1.63
N ALA A 182 19.71 -2.23 -1.34
CA ALA A 182 18.57 -2.43 -2.23
C ALA A 182 17.50 -1.34 -2.05
N MET A 183 16.76 -1.08 -3.12
CA MET A 183 15.53 -0.31 -3.14
C MET A 183 14.45 -1.13 -3.85
N VAL A 184 13.32 -1.30 -3.20
CA VAL A 184 12.11 -1.90 -3.76
C VAL A 184 11.04 -0.83 -3.87
N ASN A 185 10.49 -0.66 -5.05
CA ASN A 185 9.43 0.30 -5.37
C ASN A 185 8.28 -0.44 -6.06
N LEU A 186 7.15 -0.55 -5.41
CA LEU A 186 5.94 -1.15 -5.98
C LEU A 186 4.84 -0.08 -6.09
N GLY A 187 4.87 0.67 -7.19
CA GLY A 187 3.88 1.71 -7.47
C GLY A 187 3.94 2.94 -6.57
N GLY A 188 5.14 3.34 -6.14
CA GLY A 188 5.38 4.49 -5.27
C GLY A 188 5.46 4.14 -3.78
N ASP A 189 5.15 2.90 -3.40
CA ASP A 189 5.43 2.35 -2.07
C ASP A 189 6.85 1.81 -2.08
N ILE A 190 7.74 2.38 -1.27
CA ILE A 190 9.19 2.19 -1.39
C ILE A 190 9.78 1.79 -0.05
N ARG A 191 10.75 0.87 -0.08
CA ARG A 191 11.65 0.62 1.06
C ARG A 191 13.07 0.47 0.58
N THR A 192 13.99 1.05 1.34
CA THR A 192 15.43 1.00 1.07
C THR A 192 16.18 0.29 2.18
N ILE A 193 17.30 -0.35 1.82
CA ILE A 193 18.36 -0.77 2.75
C ILE A 193 19.69 -0.30 2.21
N GLY A 194 20.60 0.09 3.12
CA GLY A 194 21.89 0.65 2.75
C GLY A 194 21.79 1.86 1.83
N SER A 195 22.76 2.01 0.93
CA SER A 195 22.84 3.09 -0.06
C SER A 195 23.18 2.55 -1.44
N PRO A 196 22.89 3.28 -2.53
CA PRO A 196 23.33 2.88 -3.87
C PRO A 196 24.85 2.94 -3.98
N GLN A 197 25.43 2.16 -4.90
CA GLN A 197 26.85 2.30 -5.22
C GLN A 197 27.13 3.73 -5.72
N ASN A 198 28.20 4.34 -5.27
CA ASN A 198 28.62 5.70 -5.62
C ASN A 198 27.71 6.84 -5.10
N SER A 199 26.91 6.59 -4.08
CA SER A 199 26.11 7.62 -3.40
C SER A 199 25.89 7.24 -1.93
N ASP A 200 25.79 8.23 -1.06
CA ASP A 200 25.57 8.02 0.37
C ASP A 200 24.09 7.73 0.72
N SER A 201 23.17 7.96 -0.22
CA SER A 201 21.73 7.80 0.03
C SER A 201 20.94 7.53 -1.25
N TRP A 202 19.88 6.76 -1.12
CA TRP A 202 18.82 6.67 -2.14
C TRP A 202 18.07 8.00 -2.19
N ARG A 203 17.82 8.49 -3.40
CA ARG A 203 17.13 9.76 -3.63
C ARG A 203 15.72 9.48 -4.13
N ILE A 204 14.71 9.86 -3.33
CA ILE A 204 13.30 9.59 -3.61
C ILE A 204 12.55 10.90 -3.75
N GLY A 205 12.01 11.15 -4.95
CA GLY A 205 11.19 12.33 -5.22
C GLY A 205 9.81 12.22 -4.61
N ILE A 206 9.37 13.23 -3.87
CA ILE A 206 7.98 13.37 -3.43
C ILE A 206 7.26 14.33 -4.38
N GLU A 207 6.26 13.79 -5.07
CA GLU A 207 5.50 14.52 -6.09
C GLU A 207 4.69 15.67 -5.50
N ASP A 208 4.65 16.79 -6.20
CA ASP A 208 3.73 17.88 -5.89
C ASP A 208 2.34 17.52 -6.45
N PRO A 209 1.32 17.33 -5.60
CA PRO A 209 -0.02 16.95 -6.08
C PRO A 209 -0.70 18.02 -6.95
N ASN A 210 -0.17 19.26 -6.98
CA ASN A 210 -0.65 20.34 -7.85
C ASN A 210 0.12 20.41 -9.18
N LEU A 211 1.27 19.73 -9.28
CA LEU A 211 2.15 19.71 -10.48
C LEU A 211 2.52 18.25 -10.80
N PRO A 212 1.60 17.45 -11.37
CA PRO A 212 1.83 16.04 -11.66
C PRO A 212 3.10 15.82 -12.48
N GLY A 213 3.88 14.79 -12.08
CA GLY A 213 5.17 14.45 -12.68
C GLY A 213 6.35 15.31 -12.21
N GLN A 214 6.14 16.26 -11.29
CA GLN A 214 7.21 17.08 -10.72
C GLN A 214 7.40 16.77 -9.25
N ALA A 215 8.65 16.45 -8.87
CA ALA A 215 9.00 16.31 -7.47
C ALA A 215 9.08 17.70 -6.81
N ARG A 216 8.40 17.86 -5.68
CA ARG A 216 8.47 19.07 -4.85
C ARG A 216 9.77 19.13 -4.08
N PHE A 217 10.18 17.98 -3.54
CA PHE A 217 11.44 17.81 -2.82
C PHE A 217 11.92 16.37 -2.96
N CYS A 218 13.17 16.15 -2.63
CA CYS A 218 13.81 14.85 -2.66
C CYS A 218 14.12 14.40 -1.23
N LEU A 219 13.68 13.19 -0.87
CA LEU A 219 14.07 12.54 0.39
C LEU A 219 15.37 11.77 0.19
N LEU A 220 16.24 11.83 1.19
CA LEU A 220 17.43 11.00 1.33
C LEU A 220 17.07 9.79 2.19
N ALA A 221 17.10 8.61 1.62
CA ALA A 221 16.62 7.40 2.28
C ALA A 221 17.74 6.36 2.42
N ASN A 222 18.01 5.98 3.68
CA ASN A 222 18.89 4.86 4.04
C ASN A 222 18.19 4.04 5.11
N ASN A 223 17.91 2.76 4.84
CA ASN A 223 17.12 1.90 5.74
C ASN A 223 15.77 2.53 6.12
N LEU A 224 15.10 3.11 5.15
CA LEU A 224 13.87 3.88 5.33
C LEU A 224 12.81 3.38 4.35
N ALA A 225 11.56 3.36 4.80
CA ALA A 225 10.40 3.16 3.95
C ALA A 225 9.65 4.47 3.73
N ILE A 226 8.99 4.59 2.58
CA ILE A 226 8.22 5.76 2.18
C ILE A 226 6.99 5.26 1.43
N ALA A 227 5.82 5.75 1.83
CA ALA A 227 4.58 5.53 1.09
C ALA A 227 3.77 6.83 0.98
N THR A 228 3.06 6.96 -0.12
CA THR A 228 2.21 8.12 -0.38
C THR A 228 0.81 7.69 -0.74
N SER A 229 -0.16 8.15 0.03
CA SER A 229 -1.58 8.02 -0.28
C SER A 229 -2.14 9.37 -0.74
N GLY A 230 -3.02 9.36 -1.76
CA GLY A 230 -3.56 10.61 -2.26
C GLY A 230 -4.83 10.46 -3.10
N ASN A 231 -5.65 11.48 -3.08
CA ASN A 231 -6.93 11.57 -3.81
C ASN A 231 -6.82 12.34 -5.14
N TYR A 232 -5.61 12.75 -5.54
CA TYR A 232 -5.41 13.63 -6.70
C TYR A 232 -5.29 12.86 -8.03
N GLN A 233 -4.89 11.58 -8.00
CA GLN A 233 -4.70 10.77 -9.20
C GLN A 233 -5.94 9.96 -9.61
N ARG A 234 -6.69 9.43 -8.63
CA ARG A 234 -7.85 8.57 -8.89
C ARG A 234 -9.10 9.20 -8.27
N PHE A 235 -9.90 9.83 -9.10
CA PHE A 235 -11.14 10.48 -8.71
C PHE A 235 -12.11 10.53 -9.89
N PHE A 236 -13.38 10.80 -9.61
CA PHE A 236 -14.34 11.26 -10.61
C PHE A 236 -15.02 12.53 -10.14
N GLU A 237 -15.69 13.22 -11.05
CA GLU A 237 -16.40 14.46 -10.75
C GLU A 237 -17.88 14.37 -11.17
N VAL A 238 -18.78 14.75 -10.28
CA VAL A 238 -20.22 14.81 -10.51
C VAL A 238 -20.75 16.13 -9.96
N ASN A 239 -21.47 16.91 -10.78
CA ASN A 239 -22.05 18.20 -10.43
C ASN A 239 -21.04 19.18 -9.80
N GLY A 240 -19.81 19.23 -10.35
CA GLY A 240 -18.72 20.10 -9.88
C GLY A 240 -18.10 19.67 -8.53
N ARG A 241 -18.51 18.52 -7.99
CA ARG A 241 -17.92 17.94 -6.79
C ARG A 241 -17.05 16.73 -7.14
N ARG A 242 -15.82 16.75 -6.66
CA ARG A 242 -14.85 15.67 -6.85
C ARG A 242 -14.97 14.63 -5.75
N TYR A 243 -14.86 13.35 -6.12
CA TYR A 243 -14.88 12.19 -5.23
C TYR A 243 -13.62 11.37 -5.48
N GLY A 244 -12.74 11.28 -4.49
CA GLY A 244 -11.51 10.49 -4.53
C GLY A 244 -11.76 9.02 -4.19
N HIS A 245 -10.80 8.17 -4.51
CA HIS A 245 -10.94 6.72 -4.34
C HIS A 245 -10.73 6.22 -2.89
N LEU A 246 -10.19 7.05 -2.00
CA LEU A 246 -10.00 6.69 -0.60
C LEU A 246 -11.34 6.82 0.16
N LEU A 247 -11.95 5.67 0.42
CA LEU A 247 -13.26 5.58 1.08
C LEU A 247 -13.09 5.50 2.60
N ASP A 248 -13.72 6.41 3.33
CA ASP A 248 -13.85 6.30 4.77
C ASP A 248 -14.98 5.31 5.10
N HIS A 249 -14.59 4.11 5.52
CA HIS A 249 -15.54 3.04 5.82
C HIS A 249 -16.42 3.31 7.06
N ARG A 250 -16.15 4.38 7.83
CA ARG A 250 -17.02 4.83 8.95
C ARG A 250 -18.23 5.58 8.43
N THR A 251 -18.07 6.31 7.34
CA THR A 251 -19.11 7.12 6.72
C THR A 251 -19.66 6.54 5.43
N GLY A 252 -18.87 5.68 4.77
CA GLY A 252 -19.16 5.14 3.45
C GLY A 252 -18.90 6.11 2.29
N TYR A 253 -18.36 7.30 2.57
CA TYR A 253 -18.03 8.31 1.57
C TYR A 253 -16.53 8.43 1.37
N PRO A 254 -16.08 8.95 0.20
CA PRO A 254 -14.70 9.36 0.01
C PRO A 254 -14.24 10.39 1.05
N THR A 255 -12.96 10.34 1.40
CA THR A 255 -12.34 11.35 2.26
C THR A 255 -12.50 12.75 1.69
N ALA A 256 -12.44 13.76 2.57
CA ALA A 256 -12.60 15.15 2.16
C ALA A 256 -11.53 15.58 1.14
N ILE A 257 -11.95 16.23 0.05
CA ILE A 257 -11.11 16.68 -1.07
C ILE A 257 -10.09 17.77 -0.65
N SER A 258 -10.23 18.33 0.54
CA SER A 258 -9.28 19.30 1.09
C SER A 258 -7.90 18.70 1.35
N TYR A 259 -7.79 17.37 1.46
CA TYR A 259 -6.53 16.63 1.64
C TYR A 259 -6.15 15.98 0.33
N LEU A 260 -5.05 16.45 -0.26
CA LEU A 260 -4.59 16.01 -1.58
C LEU A 260 -3.79 14.71 -1.47
N SER A 261 -2.79 14.68 -0.58
CA SER A 261 -1.97 13.51 -0.31
C SER A 261 -1.33 13.56 1.08
N ALA A 262 -0.90 12.40 1.54
CA ALA A 262 -0.01 12.24 2.69
C ALA A 262 1.16 11.33 2.30
N SER A 263 2.38 11.81 2.51
CA SER A 263 3.60 11.01 2.35
C SER A 263 4.19 10.76 3.73
N VAL A 264 4.47 9.50 4.04
CA VAL A 264 4.96 9.09 5.34
C VAL A 264 6.24 8.27 5.18
N THR A 265 7.23 8.55 6.01
CA THR A 265 8.43 7.74 6.20
C THR A 265 8.29 6.91 7.47
N ALA A 266 8.75 5.66 7.46
CA ALA A 266 8.71 4.76 8.60
C ALA A 266 9.80 3.67 8.50
N ASN A 267 9.88 2.79 9.50
CA ASN A 267 10.83 1.67 9.49
C ASN A 267 10.43 0.57 8.48
N THR A 268 9.13 0.41 8.24
CA THR A 268 8.59 -0.54 7.27
C THR A 268 7.64 0.16 6.28
N CYS A 269 7.54 -0.38 5.08
CA CYS A 269 6.65 0.16 4.06
C CYS A 269 5.18 -0.01 4.47
N LEU A 270 4.86 -1.09 5.14
CA LEU A 270 3.54 -1.34 5.69
C LEU A 270 3.11 -0.25 6.69
N GLU A 271 3.99 0.13 7.64
CA GLU A 271 3.74 1.23 8.57
C GLU A 271 3.52 2.54 7.82
N ALA A 272 4.43 2.88 6.89
CA ALA A 272 4.31 4.09 6.09
C ALA A 272 2.98 4.16 5.31
N GLY A 273 2.58 3.07 4.64
CA GLY A 273 1.36 2.99 3.85
C GLY A 273 0.08 3.09 4.67
N ILE A 274 0.02 2.37 5.79
CA ILE A 274 -1.12 2.44 6.71
C ILE A 274 -1.26 3.85 7.31
N LEU A 275 -0.16 4.44 7.76
CA LEU A 275 -0.17 5.79 8.33
C LEU A 275 -0.51 6.85 7.28
N SER A 276 0.01 6.74 6.05
CA SER A 276 -0.32 7.68 4.98
C SER A 276 -1.81 7.66 4.64
N THR A 277 -2.41 6.48 4.55
CA THR A 277 -3.85 6.33 4.26
C THR A 277 -4.71 6.78 5.44
N CYS A 278 -4.44 6.30 6.65
CA CYS A 278 -5.24 6.61 7.83
C CYS A 278 -5.17 8.08 8.25
N SER A 279 -4.02 8.74 8.03
CA SER A 279 -3.86 10.16 8.34
C SER A 279 -4.80 11.05 7.51
N LEU A 280 -5.16 10.65 6.29
CA LEU A 280 -6.10 11.39 5.45
C LEU A 280 -7.55 11.32 5.94
N PHE A 281 -7.92 10.30 6.74
CA PHE A 281 -9.26 10.19 7.32
C PHE A 281 -9.50 11.10 8.52
N GLY A 282 -8.43 11.46 9.24
CA GLY A 282 -8.50 12.29 10.44
C GLY A 282 -8.42 13.80 10.19
N GLY A 283 -8.04 14.21 8.99
CA GLY A 283 -7.71 15.58 8.68
C GLY A 283 -6.29 15.98 9.09
N LYS A 284 -5.87 17.18 8.70
CA LYS A 284 -4.48 17.64 8.80
C LYS A 284 -3.87 17.44 10.20
N ASP A 285 -4.48 18.03 11.23
CA ASP A 285 -3.88 18.06 12.56
C ASP A 285 -3.93 16.69 13.26
N SER A 286 -5.06 15.99 13.15
CA SER A 286 -5.18 14.62 13.68
C SER A 286 -4.33 13.62 12.90
N GLY A 287 -4.17 13.82 11.58
CA GLY A 287 -3.33 12.99 10.73
C GLY A 287 -1.85 13.14 11.07
N LEU A 288 -1.35 14.37 11.18
CA LEU A 288 0.03 14.62 11.61
C LEU A 288 0.30 14.05 13.01
N LYS A 289 -0.62 14.27 13.95
CA LYS A 289 -0.51 13.71 15.30
C LYS A 289 -0.50 12.17 15.30
N MET A 290 -1.27 11.53 14.40
CA MET A 290 -1.24 10.07 14.26
C MET A 290 0.14 9.60 13.82
N ILE A 291 0.75 10.26 12.83
CA ILE A 291 2.10 9.94 12.36
C ILE A 291 3.12 10.12 13.48
N GLU A 292 3.12 11.27 14.18
CA GLU A 292 4.04 11.58 15.28
C GLU A 292 3.94 10.60 16.47
N ASN A 293 2.78 10.01 16.69
CA ASN A 293 2.58 9.01 17.75
C ASN A 293 3.18 7.64 17.40
N PHE A 294 3.58 7.41 16.16
CA PHE A 294 4.20 6.17 15.73
C PHE A 294 5.73 6.30 15.78
N PHE A 295 6.36 5.42 16.53
CA PHE A 295 7.81 5.46 16.73
C PHE A 295 8.59 5.33 15.40
N GLY A 296 9.42 6.32 15.11
CA GLY A 296 10.25 6.36 13.89
C GLY A 296 9.47 6.73 12.61
N ALA A 297 8.22 7.16 12.73
CA ALA A 297 7.47 7.67 11.60
C ALA A 297 7.49 9.20 11.56
N GLU A 298 7.68 9.75 10.37
CA GLU A 298 7.58 11.17 10.06
C GLU A 298 6.78 11.33 8.76
N GLY A 299 6.17 12.47 8.53
CA GLY A 299 5.40 12.63 7.31
C GLY A 299 4.93 14.04 7.03
N CYS A 300 4.33 14.19 5.85
CA CYS A 300 3.73 15.44 5.43
C CYS A 300 2.34 15.21 4.82
N ILE A 301 1.48 16.19 4.99
CA ILE A 301 0.12 16.21 4.43
C ILE A 301 -0.04 17.45 3.56
N TRP A 302 -0.37 17.22 2.29
CA TRP A 302 -0.76 18.26 1.36
C TRP A 302 -2.25 18.55 1.49
N THR A 303 -2.55 19.83 1.66
CA THR A 303 -3.93 20.36 1.64
C THR A 303 -4.06 21.37 0.51
N LYS A 304 -5.30 21.78 0.20
CA LYS A 304 -5.55 22.88 -0.77
C LYS A 304 -4.92 24.21 -0.33
N THR A 305 -4.66 24.38 0.96
CA THR A 305 -4.10 25.61 1.54
C THR A 305 -2.60 25.55 1.78
N GLY A 306 -1.95 24.43 1.48
CA GLY A 306 -0.51 24.27 1.62
C GLY A 306 -0.09 22.93 2.18
N LEU A 307 1.21 22.82 2.43
CA LEU A 307 1.88 21.66 2.99
C LEU A 307 2.06 21.83 4.49
N ALA A 308 1.79 20.78 5.25
CA ALA A 308 2.14 20.67 6.66
C ALA A 308 2.88 19.36 6.92
N TRP A 309 3.80 19.32 7.86
CA TRP A 309 4.63 18.16 8.15
C TRP A 309 4.88 18.00 9.65
N THR A 310 5.31 16.79 10.05
CA THR A 310 5.74 16.46 11.40
C THR A 310 7.10 17.07 11.71
N LYS A 311 7.43 17.16 12.99
CA LYS A 311 8.57 17.95 13.48
C LYS A 311 9.90 17.64 12.79
N ASN A 312 10.22 16.35 12.56
CA ASN A 312 11.53 15.94 12.06
C ASN A 312 11.50 15.49 10.59
N PHE A 313 10.36 15.61 9.89
CA PHE A 313 10.27 15.20 8.49
C PHE A 313 11.29 15.92 7.60
N GLY A 314 11.60 17.18 7.93
CA GLY A 314 12.59 17.98 7.23
C GLY A 314 14.01 17.41 7.26
N ASP A 315 14.35 16.59 8.25
CA ASP A 315 15.69 15.99 8.39
C ASP A 315 16.01 14.98 7.27
N HIS A 316 14.98 14.46 6.61
CA HIS A 316 15.10 13.57 5.46
C HIS A 316 15.17 14.30 4.12
N ILE A 317 14.98 15.62 4.08
CA ILE A 317 14.86 16.38 2.82
C ILE A 317 16.24 16.83 2.34
N SER A 318 16.55 16.55 1.07
CA SER A 318 17.68 17.18 0.37
C SER A 318 17.30 18.61 -0.03
N LEU A 319 18.07 19.58 0.40
CA LEU A 319 17.88 21.01 0.09
C LEU A 319 18.42 21.41 -1.32
N LYS A 320 18.46 20.49 -2.29
CA LYS A 320 18.91 20.79 -3.66
C LYS A 320 17.87 20.40 -4.67
#